data_ffdc752f018970dad9a6fbe97466b0b7
#
_entry.id   ffdc752f018970dad9a6fbe97466b0b7
#
_cell.length_a   1.000
_cell.length_b   1.000
_cell.length_c   1.000
_cell.angle_alpha   90.00
_cell.angle_beta   90.00
_cell.angle_gamma   90.00
#
_symmetry.space_group_name_H-M   'P 1'
#
loop_
_entity.id
_entity.type
_entity.pdbx_description
1 polymer ?
#
loop_
_entity_poly.entity_id
_entity_poly.type
_entity_poly.pdbx_seq_one_letter_code
_entity_poly.pdbx_strand_id
1 'polypeptide(L)'
;MALYKIGITEAGDAGVDLSWVEKLDRVDAAVLITKCVSPDFFDAALEHKDRLIVHATITGYGHSALEPNVPTPYEEFAAIMELVKAGFPMEKIVIRIDPIIPTEKGLSVAYRTMISFMEMGFQRYRVSVIDMYPHARSRFKKAGLPLPYGDS
;
A
#
# COMPACT_ATOMS: atom_id res chain seq x y z
N MET A 1 -2.32 -24.23 -23.97
CA MET A 1 -2.66 -23.11 -23.05
C MET A 1 -1.37 -22.42 -22.64
N ALA A 2 -1.28 -21.11 -22.87
CA ALA A 2 -0.12 -20.35 -22.46
C ALA A 2 -0.11 -20.23 -20.92
N LEU A 3 1.04 -20.52 -20.30
CA LEU A 3 1.26 -20.32 -18.87
C LEU A 3 1.92 -18.95 -18.69
N TYR A 4 1.27 -18.09 -17.94
CA TYR A 4 1.80 -16.77 -17.59
C TYR A 4 2.54 -16.86 -16.25
N LYS A 5 3.73 -16.23 -16.21
CA LYS A 5 4.47 -16.01 -14.97
C LYS A 5 4.14 -14.65 -14.41
N ILE A 6 3.65 -14.61 -13.19
CA ILE A 6 3.34 -13.38 -12.48
C ILE A 6 4.28 -13.24 -11.29
N GLY A 7 5.02 -12.15 -11.25
CA GLY A 7 5.86 -11.79 -10.10
C GLY A 7 5.07 -10.99 -9.07
N ILE A 8 5.40 -11.19 -7.78
CA ILE A 8 4.81 -10.43 -6.67
C ILE A 8 5.94 -9.97 -5.75
N THR A 9 5.94 -8.69 -5.37
CA THR A 9 6.90 -8.15 -4.39
C THR A 9 6.36 -8.35 -2.98
N GLU A 10 6.64 -9.49 -2.38
CA GLU A 10 6.17 -9.79 -1.01
C GLU A 10 7.24 -9.52 0.06
N ALA A 11 8.52 -9.58 -0.32
CA ALA A 11 9.64 -9.37 0.58
C ALA A 11 10.19 -7.95 0.41
N GLY A 12 9.69 -7.01 1.20
CA GLY A 12 10.08 -5.62 1.14
C GLY A 12 9.07 -4.73 0.42
N ASP A 13 9.40 -3.46 0.29
CA ASP A 13 8.55 -2.44 -0.33
C ASP A 13 9.07 -2.09 -1.72
N ALA A 14 8.23 -2.23 -2.73
CA ALA A 14 8.59 -1.98 -4.14
C ALA A 14 8.96 -0.51 -4.43
N GLY A 15 8.52 0.42 -3.61
CA GLY A 15 8.88 1.84 -3.73
C GLY A 15 10.23 2.19 -3.10
N VAL A 16 10.75 1.31 -2.26
CA VAL A 16 12.05 1.46 -1.59
C VAL A 16 13.11 0.61 -2.27
N ASP A 17 12.81 -0.64 -2.56
CA ASP A 17 13.69 -1.58 -3.26
C ASP A 17 13.19 -1.76 -4.70
N LEU A 18 13.90 -1.17 -5.64
CA LEU A 18 13.57 -1.24 -7.07
C LEU A 18 14.25 -2.41 -7.81
N SER A 19 14.78 -3.39 -7.11
CA SER A 19 15.38 -4.59 -7.73
C SER A 19 14.38 -5.40 -8.58
N TRP A 20 13.08 -5.17 -8.40
CA TRP A 20 12.05 -5.77 -9.23
C TRP A 20 12.16 -5.38 -10.72
N VAL A 21 12.70 -4.21 -11.03
CA VAL A 21 12.87 -3.74 -12.41
C VAL A 21 13.74 -4.72 -13.22
N GLU A 22 14.85 -5.15 -12.64
CA GLU A 22 15.75 -6.12 -13.29
C GLU A 22 15.14 -7.51 -13.43
N LYS A 23 14.18 -7.83 -12.57
CA LYS A 23 13.50 -9.14 -12.56
C LYS A 23 12.30 -9.21 -13.52
N LEU A 24 11.87 -8.09 -14.08
CA LEU A 24 10.72 -8.06 -14.99
C LEU A 24 10.91 -8.93 -16.23
N ASP A 25 12.15 -9.11 -16.70
CA ASP A 25 12.44 -9.98 -17.84
C ASP A 25 12.14 -11.46 -17.59
N ARG A 26 11.95 -11.85 -16.34
CA ARG A 26 11.69 -13.23 -15.92
C ARG A 26 10.20 -13.54 -15.79
N VAL A 27 9.36 -12.53 -15.91
CA VAL A 27 7.91 -12.64 -15.69
C VAL A 27 7.15 -11.93 -16.80
N ASP A 28 5.90 -12.31 -17.02
CA ASP A 28 5.02 -11.68 -17.99
C ASP A 28 4.38 -10.40 -17.43
N ALA A 29 4.07 -10.41 -16.15
CA ALA A 29 3.52 -9.29 -15.41
C ALA A 29 3.97 -9.33 -13.96
N ALA A 30 3.87 -8.21 -13.26
CA ALA A 30 4.21 -8.13 -11.84
C ALA A 30 3.18 -7.34 -11.04
N VAL A 31 2.93 -7.80 -9.81
CA VAL A 31 2.18 -7.08 -8.79
C VAL A 31 3.20 -6.44 -7.84
N LEU A 32 3.19 -5.12 -7.78
CA LEU A 32 4.08 -4.33 -6.94
C LEU A 32 3.32 -3.84 -5.71
N ILE A 33 3.82 -4.19 -4.54
CA ILE A 33 3.21 -3.78 -3.26
C ILE A 33 4.10 -2.71 -2.64
N THR A 34 3.54 -1.53 -2.38
CA THR A 34 4.29 -0.42 -1.79
C THR A 34 3.45 0.37 -0.79
N LYS A 35 4.10 0.90 0.23
CA LYS A 35 3.61 1.97 1.13
C LYS A 35 4.17 3.34 0.76
N CYS A 36 4.99 3.41 -0.29
CA CYS A 36 5.70 4.64 -0.67
C CYS A 36 5.86 4.72 -2.20
N VAL A 37 5.07 5.57 -2.84
CA VAL A 37 5.29 5.93 -4.24
C VAL A 37 6.43 6.96 -4.29
N SER A 38 7.66 6.45 -4.22
CA SER A 38 8.88 7.29 -4.32
C SER A 38 9.05 7.84 -5.74
N PRO A 39 9.87 8.89 -5.94
CA PRO A 39 10.18 9.40 -7.28
C PRO A 39 10.73 8.33 -8.23
N ASP A 40 11.64 7.48 -7.74
CA ASP A 40 12.23 6.41 -8.54
C ASP A 40 11.18 5.32 -8.88
N PHE A 41 10.31 4.98 -7.94
CA PHE A 41 9.18 4.09 -8.19
C PHE A 41 8.23 4.69 -9.23
N PHE A 42 7.91 5.96 -9.12
CA PHE A 42 7.05 6.69 -10.03
C PHE A 42 7.53 6.57 -11.48
N ASP A 43 8.80 6.86 -11.71
CA ASP A 43 9.40 6.79 -13.05
C ASP A 43 9.42 5.36 -13.59
N ALA A 44 9.83 4.39 -12.77
CA ALA A 44 9.89 2.98 -13.16
C ALA A 44 8.50 2.39 -13.42
N ALA A 45 7.49 2.74 -12.62
CA ALA A 45 6.13 2.28 -12.81
C ALA A 45 5.54 2.79 -14.12
N LEU A 46 5.78 4.05 -14.50
CA LEU A 46 5.34 4.60 -15.77
C LEU A 46 6.03 3.92 -16.96
N GLU A 47 7.33 3.68 -16.85
CA GLU A 47 8.10 3.03 -17.91
C GLU A 47 7.59 1.62 -18.21
N HIS A 48 7.19 0.89 -17.18
CA HIS A 48 6.78 -0.52 -17.29
C HIS A 48 5.27 -0.74 -17.07
N LYS A 49 4.46 0.32 -17.18
CA LYS A 49 3.02 0.31 -16.82
C LYS A 49 2.19 -0.79 -17.47
N ASP A 50 2.56 -1.22 -18.68
CA ASP A 50 1.79 -2.23 -19.41
C ASP A 50 1.88 -3.63 -18.78
N ARG A 51 2.88 -3.85 -17.93
CA ARG A 51 3.18 -5.14 -17.27
C ARG A 51 2.93 -5.11 -15.77
N LEU A 52 2.45 -4.02 -15.21
CA LEU A 52 2.37 -3.81 -13.76
C LEU A 52 0.95 -3.67 -13.27
N ILE A 53 0.71 -4.24 -12.09
CA ILE A 53 -0.42 -3.92 -11.21
C ILE A 53 0.20 -3.37 -9.93
N VAL A 54 -0.22 -2.20 -9.48
CA VAL A 54 0.28 -1.57 -8.27
C VAL A 54 -0.71 -1.77 -7.13
N HIS A 55 -0.24 -2.37 -6.05
CA HIS A 55 -0.95 -2.41 -4.77
C HIS A 55 -0.39 -1.29 -3.89
N ALA A 56 -1.09 -0.17 -3.82
CA ALA A 56 -0.73 0.96 -2.98
C ALA A 56 -1.33 0.77 -1.59
N THR A 57 -0.48 0.54 -0.59
CA THR A 57 -0.91 0.30 0.79
C THR A 57 -0.99 1.62 1.54
N ILE A 58 -2.17 1.97 2.02
CA ILE A 58 -2.42 3.16 2.83
C ILE A 58 -3.18 2.74 4.08
N THR A 59 -2.49 2.74 5.21
CA THR A 59 -3.07 2.35 6.49
C THR A 59 -3.81 3.49 7.16
N GLY A 60 -3.48 4.73 6.80
CA GLY A 60 -3.94 5.94 7.48
C GLY A 60 -3.05 6.36 8.66
N TYR A 61 -1.98 5.61 8.94
CA TYR A 61 -1.07 5.84 10.08
C TYR A 61 0.34 6.27 9.68
N GLY A 62 0.58 6.55 8.40
CA GLY A 62 1.87 7.04 7.94
C GLY A 62 2.31 8.28 8.72
N HIS A 63 3.61 8.39 9.01
CA HIS A 63 4.24 9.44 9.81
C HIS A 63 3.71 9.52 11.25
N SER A 64 3.06 8.48 11.73
CA SER A 64 2.64 8.35 13.13
C SER A 64 3.59 7.45 13.92
N ALA A 65 3.36 7.34 15.22
CA ALA A 65 4.12 6.43 16.08
C ALA A 65 4.02 4.95 15.67
N LEU A 66 2.97 4.57 14.93
CA LEU A 66 2.81 3.21 14.42
C LEU A 66 3.61 2.97 13.14
N GLU A 67 3.72 3.97 12.27
CA GLU A 67 4.43 3.89 10.99
C GLU A 67 5.27 5.16 10.75
N PRO A 68 6.35 5.36 11.53
CA PRO A 68 7.11 6.62 11.49
C PRO A 68 7.84 6.89 10.17
N ASN A 69 8.18 5.84 9.43
CA ASN A 69 8.96 5.92 8.18
C ASN A 69 8.10 5.83 6.92
N VAL A 70 6.79 5.76 7.06
CA VAL A 70 5.84 5.72 5.94
C VAL A 70 5.34 7.14 5.68
N PRO A 71 5.17 7.57 4.40
CA PRO A 71 4.59 8.87 4.09
C PRO A 71 3.22 9.07 4.74
N THR A 72 2.84 10.33 4.98
CA THR A 72 1.51 10.63 5.48
C THR A 72 0.45 10.13 4.49
N PRO A 73 -0.78 9.84 4.94
CA PRO A 73 -1.88 9.46 4.04
C PRO A 73 -2.12 10.50 2.93
N TYR A 74 -1.95 11.77 3.25
CA TYR A 74 -2.09 12.84 2.27
C TYR A 74 -0.98 12.82 1.21
N GLU A 75 0.27 12.67 1.63
CA GLU A 75 1.42 12.59 0.72
C GLU A 75 1.28 11.39 -0.22
N GLU A 76 0.90 10.25 0.31
CA GLU A 76 0.73 9.03 -0.49
C GLU A 76 -0.46 9.14 -1.44
N PHE A 77 -1.59 9.69 -0.98
CA PHE A 77 -2.74 9.99 -1.83
C PHE A 77 -2.33 10.90 -3.00
N ALA A 78 -1.62 12.00 -2.72
CA ALA A 78 -1.15 12.93 -3.73
C ALA A 78 -0.21 12.25 -4.74
N ALA A 79 0.72 11.41 -4.27
CA ALA A 79 1.66 10.69 -5.13
C ALA A 79 0.93 9.69 -6.06
N ILE A 80 -0.06 8.98 -5.56
CA ILE A 80 -0.88 8.06 -6.37
C ILE A 80 -1.68 8.84 -7.43
N MET A 81 -2.26 9.98 -7.06
CA MET A 81 -3.00 10.81 -8.01
C MET A 81 -2.09 11.37 -9.11
N GLU A 82 -0.88 11.80 -8.77
CA GLU A 82 0.11 12.23 -9.76
C GLU A 82 0.53 11.09 -10.68
N LEU A 83 0.66 9.87 -10.18
CA LEU A 83 0.96 8.67 -10.98
C LEU A 83 -0.13 8.42 -12.04
N VAL A 84 -1.40 8.54 -11.65
CA VAL A 84 -2.54 8.40 -12.57
C VAL A 84 -2.55 9.53 -13.60
N LYS A 85 -2.33 10.77 -13.19
CA LYS A 85 -2.25 11.92 -14.10
C LYS A 85 -1.12 11.76 -15.13
N ALA A 86 0.00 11.18 -14.73
CA ALA A 86 1.14 10.94 -15.61
C ALA A 86 0.92 9.81 -16.62
N GLY A 87 -0.18 9.04 -16.48
CA GLY A 87 -0.58 8.03 -17.44
C GLY A 87 -0.62 6.59 -16.93
N PHE A 88 -0.37 6.35 -15.65
CA PHE A 88 -0.56 4.99 -15.08
C PHE A 88 -2.07 4.68 -15.03
N PRO A 89 -2.53 3.54 -15.58
CA PRO A 89 -3.95 3.22 -15.60
C PRO A 89 -4.53 3.05 -14.18
N MET A 90 -5.58 3.81 -13.86
CA MET A 90 -6.24 3.75 -12.55
C MET A 90 -6.77 2.35 -12.24
N GLU A 91 -7.28 1.65 -13.23
CA GLU A 91 -7.82 0.28 -13.10
C GLU A 91 -6.76 -0.77 -12.73
N LYS A 92 -5.48 -0.44 -12.87
CA LYS A 92 -4.36 -1.28 -12.46
C LYS A 92 -3.81 -0.93 -11.07
N ILE A 93 -4.46 -0.04 -10.37
CA ILE A 93 -4.11 0.31 -8.98
C ILE A 93 -5.13 -0.31 -8.05
N VAL A 94 -4.66 -1.10 -7.10
CA VAL A 94 -5.45 -1.64 -5.99
C VAL A 94 -5.06 -0.88 -4.73
N ILE A 95 -6.02 -0.25 -4.09
CA ILE A 95 -5.82 0.42 -2.81
C ILE A 95 -5.89 -0.61 -1.70
N ARG A 96 -4.77 -0.79 -0.98
CA ARG A 96 -4.70 -1.72 0.15
C ARG A 96 -4.82 -0.95 1.45
N ILE A 97 -5.89 -1.24 2.19
CA ILE A 97 -6.06 -0.77 3.56
C ILE A 97 -5.69 -1.96 4.45
N ASP A 98 -4.40 -2.07 4.73
CA ASP A 98 -3.80 -3.24 5.35
C ASP A 98 -2.67 -2.80 6.29
N PRO A 99 -2.87 -2.93 7.59
CA PRO A 99 -4.06 -3.51 8.25
C PRO A 99 -5.11 -2.46 8.64
N ILE A 100 -6.36 -2.91 8.78
CA ILE A 100 -7.39 -2.19 9.52
C ILE A 100 -7.23 -2.52 10.99
N ILE A 101 -7.20 -1.50 11.83
CA ILE A 101 -7.19 -1.68 13.28
C ILE A 101 -8.64 -1.73 13.77
N PRO A 102 -9.11 -2.87 14.35
CA PRO A 102 -10.51 -3.04 14.70
C PRO A 102 -10.87 -2.35 16.02
N THR A 103 -10.72 -1.05 16.05
CA THR A 103 -11.18 -0.14 17.08
C THR A 103 -12.09 0.89 16.43
N GLU A 104 -12.88 1.62 17.20
CA GLU A 104 -13.73 2.69 16.67
C GLU A 104 -12.91 3.71 15.85
N LYS A 105 -11.76 4.14 16.40
CA LYS A 105 -10.84 5.03 15.71
C LYS A 105 -10.24 4.39 14.45
N GLY A 106 -9.83 3.13 14.54
CA GLY A 106 -9.22 2.40 13.42
C GLY A 106 -10.19 2.20 12.26
N LEU A 107 -11.44 1.87 12.56
CA LEU A 107 -12.49 1.76 11.55
C LEU A 107 -12.80 3.11 10.90
N SER A 108 -12.82 4.19 11.68
CA SER A 108 -13.00 5.54 11.16
C SER A 108 -11.86 5.97 10.23
N VAL A 109 -10.61 5.65 10.57
CA VAL A 109 -9.43 5.90 9.74
C VAL A 109 -9.53 5.13 8.42
N ALA A 110 -9.84 3.85 8.47
CA ALA A 110 -9.99 3.00 7.28
C ALA A 110 -11.12 3.50 6.37
N TYR A 111 -12.26 3.84 6.95
CA TYR A 111 -13.41 4.36 6.21
C TYR A 111 -13.07 5.67 5.49
N ARG A 112 -12.47 6.63 6.17
CA ARG A 112 -12.08 7.91 5.57
C ARG A 112 -11.06 7.74 4.45
N THR A 113 -10.09 6.86 4.62
CA THR A 113 -9.12 6.52 3.60
C THR A 113 -9.81 5.95 2.36
N MET A 114 -10.70 4.98 2.55
CA MET A 114 -11.44 4.35 1.46
C MET A 114 -12.30 5.37 0.70
N ILE A 115 -13.06 6.20 1.41
CA ILE A 115 -13.94 7.22 0.80
C ILE A 115 -13.13 8.20 -0.06
N SER A 116 -11.97 8.64 0.42
CA SER A 116 -11.11 9.56 -0.33
C SER A 116 -10.73 9.02 -1.71
N PHE A 117 -10.41 7.72 -1.80
CA PHE A 117 -10.10 7.08 -3.07
C PHE A 117 -11.34 6.77 -3.91
N MET A 118 -12.43 6.36 -3.28
CA MET A 118 -13.70 6.09 -3.98
C MET A 118 -14.22 7.36 -4.69
N GLU A 119 -14.15 8.51 -4.05
CA GLU A 119 -14.55 9.79 -4.63
C GLU A 119 -13.73 10.17 -5.87
N MET A 120 -12.49 9.69 -5.95
CA MET A 120 -11.62 9.91 -7.10
C MET A 120 -11.81 8.87 -8.22
N GLY A 121 -12.65 7.86 -8.02
CA GLY A 121 -12.99 6.86 -9.04
C GLY A 121 -12.25 5.54 -8.91
N PHE A 122 -11.42 5.32 -7.89
CA PHE A 122 -10.78 4.03 -7.67
C PHE A 122 -11.81 2.97 -7.31
N GLN A 123 -11.74 1.80 -7.96
CA GLN A 123 -12.73 0.73 -7.81
C GLN A 123 -12.19 -0.55 -7.18
N ARG A 124 -10.87 -0.69 -7.06
CA ARG A 124 -10.23 -1.92 -6.59
C ARG A 124 -9.61 -1.70 -5.21
N TYR A 125 -10.08 -2.48 -4.26
CA TYR A 125 -9.65 -2.39 -2.86
C TYR A 125 -9.28 -3.77 -2.33
N ARG A 126 -8.29 -3.81 -1.46
CA ARG A 126 -7.94 -4.97 -0.67
C ARG A 126 -7.81 -4.55 0.79
N VAL A 127 -8.47 -5.25 1.67
CA VAL A 127 -8.47 -4.95 3.10
C VAL A 127 -8.08 -6.19 3.91
N SER A 128 -7.43 -5.96 5.03
CA SER A 128 -7.19 -6.99 6.03
C SER A 128 -7.24 -6.39 7.43
N VAL A 129 -7.55 -7.20 8.42
CA VAL A 129 -7.56 -6.81 9.82
C VAL A 129 -6.22 -7.16 10.44
N ILE A 130 -5.73 -6.34 11.37
CA ILE A 130 -4.39 -6.50 11.94
C ILE A 130 -4.24 -7.82 12.71
N ASP A 131 -3.10 -8.47 12.48
CA ASP A 131 -2.61 -9.55 13.33
C ASP A 131 -1.70 -8.97 14.42
N MET A 132 -1.96 -9.33 15.67
CA MET A 132 -1.24 -8.79 16.83
C MET A 132 0.02 -9.59 17.14
N TYR A 133 1.01 -9.49 16.24
CA TYR A 133 2.34 -10.01 16.53
C TYR A 133 3.03 -9.24 17.67
N PRO A 134 4.01 -9.83 18.37
CA PRO A 134 4.68 -9.18 19.52
C PRO A 134 5.23 -7.79 19.22
N HIS A 135 5.81 -7.57 18.04
CA HIS A 135 6.33 -6.27 17.64
C HIS A 135 5.22 -5.22 17.41
N ALA A 136 4.07 -5.64 16.87
CA ALA A 136 2.92 -4.76 16.71
C ALA A 136 2.35 -4.36 18.07
N ARG A 137 2.19 -5.33 18.97
CA ARG A 137 1.74 -5.08 20.37
C ARG A 137 2.67 -4.08 21.08
N SER A 138 3.98 -4.24 20.92
CA SER A 138 4.97 -3.31 21.48
C SER A 138 4.80 -1.88 20.95
N ARG A 139 4.55 -1.72 19.65
CA ARG A 139 4.32 -0.41 19.04
C ARG A 139 3.05 0.28 19.58
N PHE A 140 1.96 -0.48 19.74
CA PHE A 140 0.74 0.04 20.34
C PHE A 140 0.98 0.53 21.77
N LYS A 141 1.66 -0.26 22.58
CA LYS A 141 2.01 0.12 23.95
C LYS A 141 2.87 1.38 24.02
N LYS A 142 3.91 1.47 23.18
CA LYS A 142 4.78 2.66 23.08
C LYS A 142 4.02 3.91 22.63
N ALA A 143 3.04 3.75 21.77
CA ALA A 143 2.20 4.84 21.27
C ALA A 143 1.07 5.23 22.23
N GLY A 144 0.90 4.51 23.35
CA GLY A 144 -0.20 4.75 24.30
C GLY A 144 -1.59 4.45 23.72
N LEU A 145 -1.66 3.56 22.74
CA LEU A 145 -2.90 3.19 22.07
C LEU A 145 -3.51 1.93 22.69
N PRO A 146 -4.85 1.83 22.75
CA PRO A 146 -5.51 0.63 23.22
C PRO A 146 -5.23 -0.55 22.27
N LEU A 147 -5.04 -1.73 22.85
CA LEU A 147 -4.86 -2.95 22.08
C LEU A 147 -6.20 -3.38 21.45
N PRO A 148 -6.22 -3.72 20.14
CA PRO A 148 -7.46 -4.06 19.44
C PRO A 148 -8.21 -5.26 20.00
N TYR A 149 -7.50 -6.21 20.57
CA TYR A 149 -8.06 -7.47 21.10
C TYR A 149 -7.89 -7.62 22.62
N GLY A 150 -7.64 -6.51 23.31
CA GLY A 150 -7.40 -6.53 24.75
C GLY A 150 -6.01 -7.02 25.11
N ASP A 151 -5.79 -7.20 26.42
CA ASP A 151 -4.48 -7.58 26.99
C ASP A 151 -4.23 -9.09 27.01
N SER A 152 -5.14 -9.86 26.50
CA SER A 152 -5.01 -11.33 26.46
C SER A 152 -4.04 -11.82 25.38
#